data_36d5f4cac3fc5c09215e7e9e5b64cb52
#
_entry.id   36d5f4cac3fc5c09215e7e9e5b64cb52
#
_cell.length_a   1.000
_cell.length_b   1.000
_cell.length_c   1.000
_cell.angle_alpha   90.00
_cell.angle_beta   90.00
_cell.angle_gamma   90.00
#
_symmetry.space_group_name_H-M   'P 1'
#
loop_
_entity.id
_entity.type
_entity.pdbx_description
1 polymer ?
#
loop_
_entity_poly.entity_id
_entity_poly.type
_entity_poly.pdbx_seq_one_letter_code
_entity_poly.pdbx_strand_id
1 'polypeptide(L)'
;MKFTPKYSDIRVEDGELRFVISGDDDYGFDKSLVNAIRRTLLTDIPTVGFKLTPTGENNDLIMVTNKSSLHNEMLTHRISFMPLYINPENYMRNHLFECKIKHDGKEPFKFITMNDLNIYPLNEGLSERLEKMFDDSYDLSPDDERIIRDKLSKTDIDNYDLTKPLSQKEKDKILRPFEFRGNSHYCMITELKQTNTEDNYQELDFYGSLSVGYGSEDAKFQGVSQATYSFKIDDKLVEDNLSEKLKLENIQQDDIESYSRKFRLREAERYYYRDNIDESNVYNFSIKSCHYYDNSRILKVAIKILLERCENFKLQMIEYLKDMTSNVSVEEYKEHIYHITVKNESHTLGNLYQSHMMRYIVNDKSLIHIIGYKKPHPLEDKILFIVALNPSHKLVVGDE
;
A
#
# COMPACT_ATOMS: atom_id res chain seq x y z
N MET A 1 30.35 1.64 -1.03
CA MET A 1 29.72 1.96 -2.33
C MET A 1 28.81 3.17 -2.14
N LYS A 2 28.99 4.26 -2.89
CA LYS A 2 28.05 5.40 -2.89
C LYS A 2 27.29 5.36 -4.20
N PHE A 3 26.10 4.78 -4.16
CA PHE A 3 25.14 4.86 -5.23
C PHE A 3 24.35 6.17 -5.10
N THR A 4 24.28 6.95 -6.17
CA THR A 4 23.49 8.19 -6.18
C THR A 4 22.54 8.15 -7.37
N PRO A 5 21.25 7.83 -7.15
CA PRO A 5 20.27 7.85 -8.22
C PRO A 5 20.11 9.27 -8.77
N LYS A 6 19.97 9.38 -10.08
CA LYS A 6 19.70 10.65 -10.77
C LYS A 6 18.22 10.72 -11.12
N TYR A 7 17.60 11.85 -10.84
CA TYR A 7 16.21 12.15 -11.19
C TYR A 7 16.19 13.23 -12.28
N SER A 8 15.40 13.00 -13.30
CA SER A 8 15.18 13.97 -14.38
C SER A 8 13.72 13.96 -14.84
N ASP A 9 13.35 14.92 -15.69
CA ASP A 9 12.02 15.04 -16.30
C ASP A 9 10.85 15.01 -15.28
N ILE A 10 11.09 15.63 -14.10
CA ILE A 10 10.10 15.65 -13.03
C ILE A 10 8.98 16.60 -13.40
N ARG A 11 7.75 16.07 -13.48
CA ARG A 11 6.55 16.84 -13.80
C ARG A 11 5.32 16.30 -13.09
N VAL A 12 4.35 17.17 -12.86
CA VAL A 12 3.06 16.80 -12.31
C VAL A 12 2.00 17.19 -13.34
N GLU A 13 1.33 16.20 -13.88
CA GLU A 13 0.27 16.34 -14.89
C GLU A 13 -0.96 15.56 -14.41
N ASP A 14 -2.13 16.16 -14.42
CA ASP A 14 -3.41 15.56 -14.02
C ASP A 14 -3.39 14.89 -12.62
N GLY A 15 -2.63 15.47 -11.69
CA GLY A 15 -2.44 14.92 -10.35
C GLY A 15 -1.49 13.70 -10.28
N GLU A 16 -0.82 13.38 -11.37
CA GLU A 16 0.16 12.30 -11.49
C GLU A 16 1.58 12.87 -11.48
N LEU A 17 2.43 12.33 -10.62
CA LEU A 17 3.85 12.64 -10.59
C LEU A 17 4.59 11.71 -11.55
N ARG A 18 5.22 12.25 -12.57
CA ARG A 18 6.06 11.54 -13.52
C ARG A 18 7.50 12.00 -13.41
N PHE A 19 8.42 11.06 -13.46
CA PHE A 19 9.85 11.34 -13.46
C PHE A 19 10.64 10.21 -14.08
N VAL A 20 11.86 10.51 -14.46
CA VAL A 20 12.85 9.52 -14.90
C VAL A 20 13.81 9.28 -13.75
N ILE A 21 14.09 8.00 -13.46
CA ILE A 21 15.10 7.61 -12.50
C ILE A 21 16.18 6.80 -13.23
N SER A 22 17.43 7.10 -12.94
CA SER A 22 18.57 6.39 -13.54
C SER A 22 19.67 6.12 -12.52
N GLY A 23 20.37 5.01 -12.71
CA GLY A 23 21.65 4.73 -12.07
C GLY A 23 22.81 5.36 -12.83
N ASP A 24 24.01 5.04 -12.40
CA ASP A 24 25.24 5.22 -13.20
C ASP A 24 25.65 3.89 -13.86
N ASP A 25 26.70 3.92 -14.65
CA ASP A 25 27.11 2.76 -15.47
C ASP A 25 27.65 1.60 -14.61
N ASP A 26 28.23 1.90 -13.45
CA ASP A 26 28.82 0.91 -12.54
C ASP A 26 27.78 0.35 -11.54
N TYR A 27 26.83 1.20 -11.12
CA TYR A 27 25.77 0.85 -10.17
C TYR A 27 24.42 1.27 -10.74
N GLY A 28 23.92 0.44 -11.66
CA GLY A 28 22.64 0.67 -12.31
C GLY A 28 21.48 0.63 -11.32
N PHE A 29 20.44 1.37 -11.63
CA PHE A 29 19.21 1.29 -10.91
C PHE A 29 18.46 0.04 -11.37
N ASP A 30 18.64 -1.06 -10.68
CA ASP A 30 18.11 -2.37 -11.07
C ASP A 30 16.58 -2.42 -11.07
N LYS A 31 16.01 -3.18 -12.00
CA LYS A 31 14.55 -3.42 -12.08
C LYS A 31 13.97 -4.01 -10.80
N SER A 32 14.75 -4.77 -10.01
CA SER A 32 14.30 -5.33 -8.74
C SER A 32 14.01 -4.22 -7.72
N LEU A 33 14.86 -3.19 -7.65
CA LEU A 33 14.68 -2.04 -6.77
C LEU A 33 13.50 -1.17 -7.21
N VAL A 34 13.39 -0.90 -8.52
CA VAL A 34 12.26 -0.13 -9.08
C VAL A 34 10.93 -0.84 -8.80
N ASN A 35 10.90 -2.15 -9.01
CA ASN A 35 9.70 -2.95 -8.74
C ASN A 35 9.43 -3.08 -7.23
N ALA A 36 10.46 -3.12 -6.38
CA ALA A 36 10.28 -3.11 -4.93
C ALA A 36 9.61 -1.80 -4.48
N ILE A 37 10.08 -0.64 -4.95
CA ILE A 37 9.46 0.66 -4.67
C ILE A 37 8.00 0.68 -5.15
N ARG A 38 7.74 0.23 -6.38
CA ARG A 38 6.37 0.16 -6.92
C ARG A 38 5.45 -0.72 -6.07
N ARG A 39 5.92 -1.88 -5.67
CA ARG A 39 5.15 -2.80 -4.83
C ARG A 39 4.88 -2.21 -3.45
N THR A 40 5.91 -1.64 -2.80
CA THR A 40 5.76 -0.95 -1.50
C THR A 40 4.75 0.19 -1.57
N LEU A 41 4.74 0.97 -2.66
CA LEU A 41 3.72 2.00 -2.88
C LEU A 41 2.30 1.44 -2.94
N LEU A 42 2.11 0.24 -3.51
CA LEU A 42 0.79 -0.39 -3.68
C LEU A 42 0.32 -1.12 -2.41
N THR A 43 1.23 -1.72 -1.66
CA THR A 43 0.87 -2.70 -0.62
C THR A 43 1.21 -2.28 0.81
N ASP A 44 2.26 -1.47 1.01
CA ASP A 44 2.86 -1.30 2.34
C ASP A 44 2.70 0.13 2.90
N ILE A 45 2.06 1.04 2.15
CA ILE A 45 1.80 2.40 2.64
C ILE A 45 0.66 2.36 3.66
N PRO A 46 0.87 2.86 4.88
CA PRO A 46 -0.21 2.96 5.85
C PRO A 46 -1.25 3.99 5.42
N THR A 47 -2.51 3.64 5.57
CA THR A 47 -3.66 4.53 5.36
C THR A 47 -4.66 4.37 6.49
N VAL A 48 -5.51 5.37 6.71
CA VAL A 48 -6.52 5.35 7.77
C VAL A 48 -7.89 5.11 7.15
N GLY A 49 -8.65 4.18 7.69
CA GLY A 49 -10.00 3.85 7.23
C GLY A 49 -10.73 2.92 8.17
N PHE A 50 -11.97 2.55 7.85
CA PHE A 50 -12.73 1.57 8.62
C PHE A 50 -12.28 0.15 8.26
N LYS A 51 -11.71 -0.57 9.23
CA LYS A 51 -11.35 -1.99 9.08
C LYS A 51 -12.60 -2.84 9.30
N LEU A 52 -12.82 -3.81 8.41
CA LEU A 52 -13.88 -4.80 8.53
C LEU A 52 -13.25 -6.18 8.51
N THR A 53 -13.69 -7.04 9.40
CA THR A 53 -13.30 -8.46 9.42
C THR A 53 -14.30 -9.31 8.65
N PRO A 54 -13.87 -10.39 7.97
CA PRO A 54 -14.76 -11.28 7.22
C PRO A 54 -15.85 -11.94 8.11
N THR A 55 -15.56 -12.14 9.39
CA THR A 55 -16.49 -12.74 10.37
C THR A 55 -17.51 -11.75 10.91
N GLY A 56 -17.31 -10.44 10.68
CA GLY A 56 -18.13 -9.37 11.27
C GLY A 56 -17.85 -9.11 12.76
N GLU A 57 -16.94 -9.88 13.35
CA GLU A 57 -16.43 -9.66 14.69
C GLU A 57 -15.32 -8.59 14.61
N ASN A 58 -15.21 -7.72 15.61
CA ASN A 58 -14.19 -6.67 15.69
C ASN A 58 -14.16 -5.69 14.49
N ASN A 59 -15.34 -5.35 13.99
CA ASN A 59 -15.44 -4.30 12.97
C ASN A 59 -15.27 -2.92 13.60
N ASP A 60 -14.61 -2.02 12.88
CA ASP A 60 -14.50 -0.59 13.24
C ASP A 60 -15.85 0.16 13.20
N LEU A 61 -16.90 -0.51 12.70
CA LEU A 61 -18.25 0.03 12.57
C LEU A 61 -19.25 -0.79 13.42
N ILE A 62 -20.03 -0.08 14.24
CA ILE A 62 -21.09 -0.65 15.07
C ILE A 62 -22.42 -0.12 14.56
N MET A 63 -23.26 -0.99 13.98
CA MET A 63 -24.62 -0.67 13.57
C MET A 63 -25.57 -0.80 14.77
N VAL A 64 -26.17 0.33 15.19
CA VAL A 64 -27.20 0.36 16.24
C VAL A 64 -28.56 0.11 15.64
N THR A 65 -28.94 0.88 14.61
CA THR A 65 -30.21 0.75 13.91
C THR A 65 -30.03 0.98 12.43
N ASN A 66 -30.54 0.08 11.63
CA ASN A 66 -30.62 0.25 10.19
C ASN A 66 -32.00 -0.16 9.67
N LYS A 67 -32.80 0.84 9.28
CA LYS A 67 -34.08 0.66 8.61
C LYS A 67 -34.02 1.14 7.14
N SER A 68 -32.82 1.31 6.59
CA SER A 68 -32.64 1.62 5.17
C SER A 68 -32.93 0.41 4.28
N SER A 69 -32.94 0.58 2.98
CA SER A 69 -33.12 -0.50 2.03
C SER A 69 -31.90 -1.41 1.86
N LEU A 70 -30.74 -1.00 2.40
CA LEU A 70 -29.51 -1.79 2.35
C LEU A 70 -29.35 -2.61 3.64
N HIS A 71 -28.96 -3.90 3.52
CA HIS A 71 -28.61 -4.81 4.68
C HIS A 71 -27.32 -4.31 5.36
N ASN A 72 -27.16 -4.59 6.64
CA ASN A 72 -26.03 -4.13 7.43
C ASN A 72 -24.67 -4.41 6.80
N GLU A 73 -24.48 -5.61 6.31
CA GLU A 73 -23.25 -6.08 5.68
C GLU A 73 -22.86 -5.26 4.44
N MET A 74 -23.83 -5.00 3.55
CA MET A 74 -23.60 -4.17 2.37
C MET A 74 -23.37 -2.71 2.75
N LEU A 75 -24.07 -2.23 3.77
CA LEU A 75 -23.95 -0.85 4.22
C LEU A 75 -22.61 -0.59 4.92
N THR A 76 -22.18 -1.49 5.82
CA THR A 76 -20.87 -1.40 6.46
C THR A 76 -19.74 -1.49 5.45
N HIS A 77 -19.85 -2.40 4.49
CA HIS A 77 -18.87 -2.49 3.39
C HIS A 77 -18.81 -1.18 2.60
N ARG A 78 -19.95 -0.60 2.24
CA ARG A 78 -20.01 0.68 1.53
C ARG A 78 -19.41 1.83 2.34
N ILE A 79 -19.68 1.91 3.65
CA ILE A 79 -19.12 2.90 4.56
C ILE A 79 -17.58 2.73 4.64
N SER A 80 -17.09 1.51 4.66
CA SER A 80 -15.66 1.24 4.75
C SER A 80 -14.83 1.71 3.54
N PHE A 81 -15.48 1.91 2.39
CA PHE A 81 -14.86 2.47 1.19
C PHE A 81 -14.91 3.99 1.10
N MET A 82 -15.43 4.67 2.11
CA MET A 82 -15.42 6.13 2.12
C MET A 82 -13.99 6.68 2.13
N PRO A 83 -13.66 7.61 1.22
CA PRO A 83 -12.32 8.19 1.20
C PRO A 83 -12.12 9.13 2.39
N LEU A 84 -11.07 8.87 3.19
CA LEU A 84 -10.72 9.63 4.37
C LEU A 84 -9.27 10.12 4.27
N TYR A 85 -9.04 11.40 4.57
CA TYR A 85 -7.74 12.05 4.40
C TYR A 85 -7.14 12.42 5.77
N ILE A 86 -6.75 11.39 6.52
CA ILE A 86 -6.17 11.52 7.86
C ILE A 86 -4.72 11.07 7.82
N ASN A 87 -3.86 11.75 8.58
CA ASN A 87 -2.46 11.35 8.71
C ASN A 87 -2.35 10.00 9.42
N PRO A 88 -1.79 8.97 8.80
CA PRO A 88 -1.63 7.68 9.44
C PRO A 88 -0.45 7.59 10.41
N GLU A 89 0.48 8.58 10.38
CA GLU A 89 1.63 8.62 11.29
C GLU A 89 1.14 8.82 12.73
N ASN A 90 1.40 7.84 13.60
CA ASN A 90 0.98 7.85 15.01
C ASN A 90 -0.54 8.00 15.20
N TYR A 91 -1.34 7.49 14.27
CA TYR A 91 -2.77 7.50 14.40
C TYR A 91 -3.21 6.44 15.43
N MET A 92 -3.93 6.87 16.47
CA MET A 92 -4.38 6.06 17.61
C MET A 92 -5.90 6.21 17.82
N ARG A 93 -6.70 5.92 16.78
CA ARG A 93 -8.17 5.99 16.81
C ARG A 93 -8.73 7.31 17.37
N ASN A 94 -8.12 8.43 16.99
CA ASN A 94 -8.39 9.77 17.56
C ASN A 94 -9.71 10.38 17.11
N HIS A 95 -10.52 9.68 16.30
CA HIS A 95 -11.78 10.18 15.77
C HIS A 95 -12.89 9.15 15.96
N LEU A 96 -14.03 9.61 16.48
CA LEU A 96 -15.27 8.86 16.48
C LEU A 96 -16.22 9.45 15.44
N PHE A 97 -16.74 8.61 14.57
CA PHE A 97 -17.75 8.95 13.58
C PHE A 97 -19.12 8.49 14.06
N GLU A 98 -20.10 9.37 14.03
CA GLU A 98 -21.48 9.10 14.39
C GLU A 98 -22.42 9.46 13.24
N CYS A 99 -23.34 8.58 12.94
CA CYS A 99 -24.49 8.86 12.10
C CYS A 99 -25.76 8.54 12.88
N LYS A 100 -26.61 9.54 13.12
CA LYS A 100 -27.90 9.34 13.77
C LYS A 100 -28.97 10.15 13.05
N ILE A 101 -29.62 9.54 12.07
CA ILE A 101 -30.53 10.22 11.16
C ILE A 101 -31.81 9.42 11.02
N LYS A 102 -32.94 10.12 11.21
CA LYS A 102 -34.28 9.61 10.94
C LYS A 102 -34.89 10.40 9.79
N HIS A 103 -35.66 9.74 8.95
CA HIS A 103 -36.44 10.39 7.89
C HIS A 103 -37.51 11.28 8.52
N ASP A 104 -37.71 12.49 8.00
CA ASP A 104 -38.63 13.48 8.54
C ASP A 104 -40.00 13.55 7.85
N GLY A 105 -40.22 12.68 6.87
CA GLY A 105 -41.47 12.55 6.12
C GLY A 105 -41.78 13.66 5.12
N LYS A 106 -40.88 14.66 4.95
CA LYS A 106 -41.14 15.81 4.09
C LYS A 106 -40.92 15.56 2.61
N GLU A 107 -39.92 14.75 2.31
CA GLU A 107 -39.50 14.44 0.94
C GLU A 107 -39.64 12.94 0.68
N PRO A 108 -39.81 12.49 -0.59
CA PRO A 108 -39.89 11.05 -0.89
C PRO A 108 -38.64 10.28 -0.53
N PHE A 109 -37.46 10.94 -0.66
CA PHE A 109 -36.16 10.36 -0.37
C PHE A 109 -35.29 11.37 0.39
N LYS A 110 -34.54 10.87 1.36
CA LYS A 110 -33.50 11.61 2.07
C LYS A 110 -32.16 10.91 1.82
N PHE A 111 -31.27 11.56 1.10
CA PHE A 111 -29.93 11.04 0.86
C PHE A 111 -29.05 11.29 2.10
N ILE A 112 -28.36 10.24 2.54
CA ILE A 112 -27.37 10.33 3.60
C ILE A 112 -25.97 10.26 2.97
N THR A 113 -25.18 11.26 3.26
CA THR A 113 -23.83 11.45 2.74
C THR A 113 -22.81 11.52 3.88
N MET A 114 -21.52 11.50 3.56
CA MET A 114 -20.46 11.72 4.54
C MET A 114 -20.58 13.07 5.29
N ASN A 115 -21.21 14.06 4.67
CA ASN A 115 -21.43 15.36 5.33
C ASN A 115 -22.36 15.28 6.51
N ASP A 116 -23.25 14.32 6.52
CA ASP A 116 -24.24 14.11 7.60
C ASP A 116 -23.64 13.42 8.84
N LEU A 117 -22.39 12.96 8.76
CA LEU A 117 -21.69 12.37 9.91
C LEU A 117 -21.23 13.46 10.88
N ASN A 118 -21.40 13.22 12.16
CA ASN A 118 -20.69 13.93 13.21
C ASN A 118 -19.33 13.25 13.43
N ILE A 119 -18.27 14.06 13.48
CA ILE A 119 -16.93 13.57 13.75
C ILE A 119 -16.43 14.22 15.03
N TYR A 120 -16.14 13.41 16.03
CA TYR A 120 -15.66 13.87 17.34
C TYR A 120 -14.16 13.57 17.44
N PRO A 121 -13.32 14.54 17.78
CA PRO A 121 -11.94 14.27 18.16
C PRO A 121 -11.95 13.65 19.56
N LEU A 122 -11.14 12.62 19.75
CA LEU A 122 -11.03 11.91 21.03
C LEU A 122 -9.74 12.34 21.74
N ASN A 123 -9.80 12.44 23.06
CA ASN A 123 -8.63 12.59 23.89
C ASN A 123 -7.93 11.22 24.08
N GLU A 124 -6.66 11.24 24.49
CA GLU A 124 -5.82 10.03 24.59
C GLU A 124 -6.48 8.89 25.39
N GLY A 125 -7.09 9.20 26.54
CA GLY A 125 -7.68 8.17 27.40
C GLY A 125 -8.89 7.45 26.78
N LEU A 126 -9.68 8.10 25.95
CA LEU A 126 -10.78 7.48 25.23
C LEU A 126 -10.28 6.75 23.97
N SER A 127 -9.27 7.31 23.31
CA SER A 127 -8.58 6.70 22.19
C SER A 127 -7.97 5.33 22.57
N GLU A 128 -7.25 5.25 23.69
CA GLU A 128 -6.68 3.99 24.19
C GLU A 128 -7.75 2.93 24.52
N ARG A 129 -8.91 3.35 25.04
CA ARG A 129 -10.01 2.42 25.31
C ARG A 129 -10.64 1.88 24.04
N LEU A 130 -10.82 2.75 23.03
CA LEU A 130 -11.33 2.33 21.73
C LEU A 130 -10.34 1.42 21.02
N GLU A 131 -9.04 1.68 21.14
CA GLU A 131 -8.02 0.82 20.57
C GLU A 131 -8.06 -0.59 21.19
N LYS A 132 -8.15 -0.69 22.50
CA LYS A 132 -8.32 -1.99 23.18
C LYS A 132 -9.62 -2.70 22.80
N MET A 133 -10.68 -1.98 22.55
CA MET A 133 -11.97 -2.52 22.13
C MET A 133 -11.95 -3.11 20.71
N PHE A 134 -11.15 -2.52 19.82
CA PHE A 134 -11.05 -2.92 18.42
C PHE A 134 -9.76 -3.72 18.10
N ASP A 135 -8.93 -4.00 19.11
CA ASP A 135 -7.72 -4.81 18.94
C ASP A 135 -8.05 -6.30 19.03
N ASP A 136 -7.86 -7.01 17.92
CA ASP A 136 -8.10 -8.46 17.80
C ASP A 136 -7.26 -9.31 18.78
N SER A 137 -6.18 -8.75 19.32
CA SER A 137 -5.30 -9.42 20.30
C SER A 137 -5.79 -9.33 21.75
N TYR A 138 -6.77 -8.47 22.00
CA TYR A 138 -7.30 -8.26 23.34
C TYR A 138 -8.50 -9.16 23.59
N ASP A 139 -8.31 -10.18 24.42
CA ASP A 139 -9.34 -11.12 24.84
C ASP A 139 -10.28 -10.41 25.83
N LEU A 140 -11.25 -9.66 25.28
CA LEU A 140 -12.32 -9.04 26.08
C LEU A 140 -13.22 -10.14 26.64
N SER A 141 -13.47 -10.11 27.94
CA SER A 141 -14.48 -10.99 28.49
C SER A 141 -15.86 -10.66 27.87
N PRO A 142 -16.77 -11.63 27.70
CA PRO A 142 -18.11 -11.38 27.17
C PRO A 142 -18.89 -10.30 27.95
N ASP A 143 -18.57 -10.14 29.24
CA ASP A 143 -19.14 -9.09 30.10
C ASP A 143 -18.54 -7.71 29.77
N ASP A 144 -17.24 -7.63 29.43
CA ASP A 144 -16.61 -6.38 29.04
C ASP A 144 -17.11 -5.91 27.68
N GLU A 145 -17.27 -6.81 26.71
CA GLU A 145 -17.88 -6.50 25.41
C GLU A 145 -19.31 -5.98 25.57
N ARG A 146 -20.09 -6.59 26.44
CA ARG A 146 -21.47 -6.17 26.71
C ARG A 146 -21.53 -4.79 27.40
N ILE A 147 -20.67 -4.55 28.38
CA ILE A 147 -20.53 -3.27 29.08
C ILE A 147 -20.09 -2.17 28.12
N ILE A 148 -19.16 -2.47 27.21
CA ILE A 148 -18.64 -1.50 26.22
C ILE A 148 -19.71 -1.21 25.17
N ARG A 149 -20.40 -2.22 24.65
CA ARG A 149 -21.53 -2.05 23.71
C ARG A 149 -22.69 -1.28 24.34
N ASP A 150 -23.08 -1.58 25.62
CA ASP A 150 -24.11 -0.84 26.34
C ASP A 150 -23.67 0.60 26.65
N LYS A 151 -22.40 0.83 26.93
CA LYS A 151 -21.87 2.16 27.23
C LYS A 151 -21.75 3.03 25.98
N LEU A 152 -21.37 2.48 24.84
CA LEU A 152 -21.39 3.18 23.55
C LEU A 152 -22.82 3.39 23.03
N SER A 153 -23.78 2.55 23.44
CA SER A 153 -25.15 2.61 22.91
C SER A 153 -26.10 3.55 23.65
N LYS A 154 -25.82 3.97 24.86
CA LYS A 154 -26.90 4.57 25.65
C LYS A 154 -26.66 5.90 26.37
N THR A 155 -25.50 6.32 26.83
CA THR A 155 -25.45 7.54 27.67
C THR A 155 -24.06 8.11 27.96
N ASP A 156 -22.99 7.41 27.68
CA ASP A 156 -21.66 7.83 28.09
C ASP A 156 -20.95 8.75 27.10
N ILE A 157 -21.55 9.03 25.96
CA ILE A 157 -21.14 10.14 25.10
C ILE A 157 -21.19 11.46 25.89
N ASP A 158 -22.17 11.63 26.79
CA ASP A 158 -22.29 12.82 27.63
C ASP A 158 -21.36 12.82 28.87
N ASN A 159 -20.86 11.65 29.30
CA ASN A 159 -19.98 11.51 30.48
C ASN A 159 -18.48 11.40 30.16
N TYR A 160 -18.14 11.08 28.92
CA TYR A 160 -16.78 11.28 28.41
C TYR A 160 -16.76 12.69 27.84
N ASP A 161 -15.77 13.52 28.21
CA ASP A 161 -15.50 14.84 27.60
C ASP A 161 -15.35 14.72 26.07
N LEU A 162 -16.42 14.28 25.39
CA LEU A 162 -16.51 14.37 23.96
C LEU A 162 -16.56 15.86 23.67
N THR A 163 -15.44 16.36 23.19
CA THR A 163 -15.35 17.69 22.64
C THR A 163 -16.48 17.86 21.61
N LYS A 164 -16.94 19.07 21.39
CA LYS A 164 -17.93 19.35 20.36
C LYS A 164 -17.52 18.72 19.04
N PRO A 165 -18.47 18.25 18.22
CA PRO A 165 -18.15 17.71 16.91
C PRO A 165 -17.36 18.71 16.10
N LEU A 166 -16.49 18.22 15.24
CA LEU A 166 -15.65 19.06 14.38
C LEU A 166 -16.51 20.04 13.57
N SER A 167 -16.00 21.25 13.42
CA SER A 167 -16.62 22.26 12.54
C SER A 167 -16.60 21.79 11.08
N GLN A 168 -17.50 22.35 10.24
CA GLN A 168 -17.55 21.99 8.81
C GLN A 168 -16.19 22.12 8.11
N LYS A 169 -15.43 23.16 8.41
CA LYS A 169 -14.08 23.35 7.83
C LYS A 169 -13.09 22.25 8.20
N GLU A 170 -13.20 21.72 9.40
CA GLU A 170 -12.34 20.60 9.86
C GLU A 170 -12.80 19.29 9.26
N LYS A 171 -14.11 19.05 9.20
CA LYS A 171 -14.68 17.89 8.49
C LYS A 171 -14.24 17.86 7.03
N ASP A 172 -14.29 18.98 6.32
CA ASP A 172 -13.92 19.09 4.91
C ASP A 172 -12.44 18.76 4.65
N LYS A 173 -11.57 18.98 5.63
CA LYS A 173 -10.17 18.54 5.53
C LYS A 173 -10.03 17.02 5.55
N ILE A 174 -10.89 16.35 6.31
CA ILE A 174 -10.91 14.88 6.43
C ILE A 174 -11.65 14.25 5.25
N LEU A 175 -12.80 14.83 4.87
CA LEU A 175 -13.70 14.25 3.87
C LEU A 175 -13.36 14.66 2.43
N ARG A 176 -12.71 15.82 2.24
CA ARG A 176 -12.35 16.42 0.94
C ARG A 176 -13.45 16.30 -0.11
N PRO A 177 -14.56 17.06 0.02
CA PRO A 177 -15.64 17.00 -0.92
C PRO A 177 -15.18 17.31 -2.35
N PHE A 178 -15.83 16.71 -3.32
CA PHE A 178 -15.60 17.00 -4.72
C PHE A 178 -16.34 18.28 -5.11
N GLU A 179 -15.60 19.27 -5.58
CA GLU A 179 -16.15 20.55 -6.00
C GLU A 179 -16.59 20.50 -7.47
N PHE A 180 -17.88 20.71 -7.73
CA PHE A 180 -18.41 20.77 -9.08
C PHE A 180 -19.41 21.93 -9.23
N ARG A 181 -19.16 22.83 -10.17
CA ARG A 181 -19.98 24.01 -10.46
C ARG A 181 -20.29 24.86 -9.21
N GLY A 182 -19.33 24.97 -8.29
CA GLY A 182 -19.48 25.76 -7.06
C GLY A 182 -20.25 25.08 -5.94
N ASN A 183 -20.58 23.79 -6.10
CA ASN A 183 -21.21 23.00 -5.06
C ASN A 183 -20.25 21.89 -4.60
N SER A 184 -20.23 21.67 -3.29
CA SER A 184 -19.45 20.58 -2.67
C SER A 184 -20.27 19.29 -2.65
N HIS A 185 -19.73 18.23 -3.22
CA HIS A 185 -20.38 16.92 -3.28
C HIS A 185 -19.62 15.92 -2.41
N TYR A 186 -20.35 15.25 -1.51
CA TYR A 186 -19.83 14.24 -0.61
C TYR A 186 -20.21 12.82 -1.04
N CYS A 187 -19.42 11.83 -0.66
CA CYS A 187 -19.73 10.44 -0.93
C CYS A 187 -21.07 10.05 -0.30
N MET A 188 -21.95 9.43 -1.07
CA MET A 188 -23.27 9.00 -0.62
C MET A 188 -23.16 7.66 0.13
N ILE A 189 -23.74 7.60 1.31
CA ILE A 189 -23.80 6.39 2.16
C ILE A 189 -25.02 5.56 1.76
N THR A 190 -26.22 6.10 1.90
CA THR A 190 -27.49 5.44 1.59
C THR A 190 -28.60 6.45 1.33
N GLU A 191 -29.77 5.97 1.00
CA GLU A 191 -31.00 6.74 0.96
C GLU A 191 -32.00 6.21 1.99
N LEU A 192 -32.74 7.09 2.63
CA LEU A 192 -33.91 6.77 3.43
C LEU A 192 -35.15 7.15 2.66
N LYS A 193 -36.16 6.27 2.67
CA LYS A 193 -37.42 6.45 1.94
C LYS A 193 -38.53 6.89 2.91
N GLN A 194 -39.42 7.72 2.40
CA GLN A 194 -40.65 8.03 3.10
C GLN A 194 -41.52 6.77 3.24
N THR A 195 -42.10 6.59 4.39
CA THR A 195 -43.09 5.53 4.67
C THR A 195 -44.47 6.14 4.99
N ASN A 196 -45.51 5.35 4.87
CA ASN A 196 -46.88 5.84 5.01
C ASN A 196 -47.28 6.25 6.44
N THR A 197 -46.47 5.92 7.44
CA THR A 197 -46.73 6.22 8.85
C THR A 197 -45.47 6.71 9.54
N GLU A 198 -45.62 7.69 10.46
CA GLU A 198 -44.49 8.27 11.20
C GLU A 198 -43.73 7.27 12.06
N ASP A 199 -44.43 6.26 12.59
CA ASP A 199 -43.85 5.21 13.42
C ASP A 199 -42.90 4.31 12.64
N ASN A 200 -43.06 4.23 11.33
CA ASN A 200 -42.25 3.41 10.41
C ASN A 200 -41.24 4.20 9.60
N TYR A 201 -40.96 5.45 9.96
CA TYR A 201 -39.93 6.21 9.24
C TYR A 201 -38.58 5.52 9.29
N GLN A 202 -37.93 5.46 8.12
CA GLN A 202 -36.60 4.87 8.02
C GLN A 202 -35.59 5.68 8.83
N GLU A 203 -34.69 4.99 9.47
CA GLU A 203 -33.61 5.59 10.27
C GLU A 203 -32.31 4.82 10.11
N LEU A 204 -31.21 5.53 10.29
CA LEU A 204 -29.87 5.00 10.32
C LEU A 204 -29.13 5.54 11.53
N ASP A 205 -28.63 4.62 12.37
CA ASP A 205 -27.83 4.93 13.54
C ASP A 205 -26.62 3.98 13.59
N PHE A 206 -25.43 4.54 13.52
CA PHE A 206 -24.18 3.80 13.65
C PHE A 206 -23.07 4.65 14.21
N TYR A 207 -22.09 3.99 14.80
CA TYR A 207 -20.84 4.57 15.27
C TYR A 207 -19.65 3.87 14.61
N GLY A 208 -18.55 4.58 14.48
CA GLY A 208 -17.32 4.00 13.97
C GLY A 208 -16.08 4.74 14.41
N SER A 209 -15.01 4.00 14.61
CA SER A 209 -13.67 4.52 14.77
C SER A 209 -12.79 4.00 13.64
N LEU A 210 -11.63 4.58 13.43
CA LEU A 210 -10.77 4.24 12.30
C LEU A 210 -9.54 3.48 12.78
N SER A 211 -9.05 2.62 11.93
CA SER A 211 -7.78 1.91 12.10
C SER A 211 -6.78 2.29 11.02
N VAL A 212 -5.51 2.08 11.30
CA VAL A 212 -4.48 2.05 10.27
C VAL A 212 -4.51 0.70 9.57
N GLY A 213 -4.51 0.72 8.26
CA GLY A 213 -4.47 -0.48 7.43
C GLY A 213 -3.53 -0.33 6.24
N TYR A 214 -3.29 -1.44 5.56
CA TYR A 214 -2.33 -1.54 4.44
C TYR A 214 -3.02 -2.11 3.20
N GLY A 215 -2.57 -1.69 2.03
CA GLY A 215 -3.08 -2.23 0.76
C GLY A 215 -2.86 -3.74 0.57
N SER A 216 -1.94 -4.34 1.34
CA SER A 216 -1.74 -5.80 1.39
C SER A 216 -2.86 -6.54 2.12
N GLU A 217 -3.55 -5.89 3.06
CA GLU A 217 -4.67 -6.45 3.83
C GLU A 217 -5.97 -6.33 3.05
N ASP A 218 -6.25 -5.12 2.56
CA ASP A 218 -7.47 -4.82 1.80
C ASP A 218 -7.22 -3.67 0.83
N ALA A 219 -7.75 -3.78 -0.39
CA ALA A 219 -7.58 -2.78 -1.45
C ALA A 219 -8.09 -1.37 -1.08
N LYS A 220 -9.01 -1.24 -0.14
CA LYS A 220 -9.49 0.07 0.36
C LYS A 220 -8.40 0.89 1.05
N PHE A 221 -7.35 0.24 1.59
CA PHE A 221 -6.20 0.87 2.21
C PHE A 221 -5.07 1.19 1.22
N GLN A 222 -5.28 0.97 -0.08
CA GLN A 222 -4.26 1.25 -1.08
C GLN A 222 -4.02 2.76 -1.20
N GLY A 223 -2.82 3.22 -0.83
CA GLY A 223 -2.45 4.64 -0.77
C GLY A 223 -2.28 5.33 -2.13
N VAL A 224 -2.14 4.56 -3.21
CA VAL A 224 -1.97 5.05 -4.58
C VAL A 224 -3.00 4.43 -5.52
N SER A 225 -3.58 5.21 -6.41
CA SER A 225 -4.40 4.69 -7.51
C SER A 225 -3.54 4.15 -8.66
N GLN A 226 -2.31 4.66 -8.78
CA GLN A 226 -1.37 4.23 -9.81
C GLN A 226 0.06 4.29 -9.28
N ALA A 227 0.81 3.23 -9.47
CA ALA A 227 2.26 3.16 -9.33
C ALA A 227 2.79 2.27 -10.44
N THR A 228 3.41 2.86 -11.46
CA THR A 228 3.89 2.16 -12.65
C THR A 228 5.28 2.59 -13.02
N TYR A 229 6.01 1.72 -13.68
CA TYR A 229 7.26 2.07 -14.34
C TYR A 229 7.35 1.42 -15.71
N SER A 230 8.12 2.03 -16.59
CA SER A 230 8.52 1.47 -17.88
C SER A 230 9.99 1.71 -18.10
N PHE A 231 10.61 0.89 -18.94
CA PHE A 231 11.97 1.14 -19.39
C PHE A 231 11.99 2.41 -20.25
N LYS A 232 12.98 3.26 -20.06
CA LYS A 232 13.13 4.43 -20.92
C LYS A 232 13.70 3.99 -22.27
N ILE A 233 12.97 4.28 -23.33
CA ILE A 233 13.37 3.98 -24.70
C ILE A 233 14.62 4.80 -25.06
N ASP A 234 15.58 4.17 -25.71
CA ASP A 234 16.71 4.82 -26.32
C ASP A 234 16.39 5.11 -27.78
N ASP A 235 15.95 6.35 -28.04
CA ASP A 235 15.53 6.79 -29.37
C ASP A 235 16.66 6.63 -30.43
N LYS A 236 17.90 6.78 -30.01
CA LYS A 236 19.05 6.60 -30.91
C LYS A 236 19.17 5.14 -31.32
N LEU A 237 19.09 4.23 -30.38
CA LEU A 237 19.15 2.79 -30.65
C LEU A 237 17.95 2.33 -31.50
N VAL A 238 16.76 2.93 -31.30
CA VAL A 238 15.57 2.68 -32.12
C VAL A 238 15.81 3.10 -33.58
N GLU A 239 16.35 4.31 -33.80
CA GLU A 239 16.60 4.82 -35.14
C GLU A 239 17.70 4.02 -35.86
N ASP A 240 18.77 3.64 -35.17
CA ASP A 240 19.85 2.83 -35.71
C ASP A 240 19.32 1.46 -36.21
N ASN A 241 18.52 0.78 -35.34
CA ASN A 241 17.92 -0.51 -35.71
C ASN A 241 16.83 -0.39 -36.80
N LEU A 242 16.04 0.68 -36.78
CA LEU A 242 15.10 0.96 -37.87
C LEU A 242 15.82 1.12 -39.18
N SER A 243 16.90 1.90 -39.21
CA SER A 243 17.72 2.14 -40.41
C SER A 243 18.36 0.87 -40.95
N GLU A 244 18.82 -0.02 -40.05
CA GLU A 244 19.36 -1.31 -40.43
C GLU A 244 18.29 -2.22 -41.05
N LYS A 245 17.10 -2.31 -40.44
CA LYS A 245 15.99 -3.12 -40.97
C LYS A 245 15.46 -2.63 -42.30
N LEU A 246 15.34 -1.30 -42.47
CA LEU A 246 14.93 -0.73 -43.76
C LEU A 246 15.88 -1.15 -44.89
N LYS A 247 17.22 -1.23 -44.62
CA LYS A 247 18.21 -1.70 -45.57
C LYS A 247 18.11 -3.20 -45.82
N LEU A 248 17.97 -4.00 -44.75
CA LEU A 248 17.91 -5.47 -44.86
C LEU A 248 16.66 -5.96 -45.59
N GLU A 249 15.52 -5.36 -45.35
CA GLU A 249 14.25 -5.73 -45.96
C GLU A 249 13.98 -5.05 -47.31
N ASN A 250 14.91 -4.18 -47.80
CA ASN A 250 14.81 -3.46 -49.08
C ASN A 250 13.47 -2.72 -49.25
N ILE A 251 12.99 -2.04 -48.18
CA ILE A 251 11.70 -1.34 -48.18
C ILE A 251 11.71 -0.22 -49.22
N GLN A 252 10.67 -0.17 -50.08
CA GLN A 252 10.53 0.90 -51.09
C GLN A 252 10.24 2.24 -50.41
N GLN A 253 10.67 3.32 -51.08
CA GLN A 253 10.63 4.67 -50.53
C GLN A 253 9.22 5.12 -50.14
N ASP A 254 8.18 4.69 -50.86
CA ASP A 254 6.78 4.99 -50.60
C ASP A 254 6.24 4.27 -49.35
N ASP A 255 6.86 3.17 -48.92
CA ASP A 255 6.44 2.34 -47.78
C ASP A 255 7.22 2.66 -46.48
N ILE A 256 8.30 3.45 -46.56
CA ILE A 256 9.19 3.74 -45.42
C ILE A 256 8.40 4.33 -44.24
N GLU A 257 7.51 5.27 -44.46
CA GLU A 257 6.75 5.93 -43.40
C GLU A 257 5.81 4.94 -42.70
N SER A 258 5.09 4.14 -43.45
CA SER A 258 4.19 3.11 -42.95
C SER A 258 4.96 2.04 -42.15
N TYR A 259 6.12 1.59 -42.66
CA TYR A 259 6.97 0.62 -42.00
C TYR A 259 7.54 1.20 -40.70
N SER A 260 8.10 2.41 -40.73
CA SER A 260 8.67 3.07 -39.56
C SER A 260 7.65 3.25 -38.43
N ARG A 261 6.40 3.63 -38.78
CA ARG A 261 5.31 3.71 -37.81
C ARG A 261 4.99 2.34 -37.20
N LYS A 262 4.91 1.28 -38.01
CA LYS A 262 4.68 -0.11 -37.54
C LYS A 262 5.81 -0.59 -36.65
N PHE A 263 7.06 -0.33 -37.04
CA PHE A 263 8.24 -0.71 -36.27
C PHE A 263 8.24 -0.04 -34.90
N ARG A 264 8.03 1.27 -34.84
CA ARG A 264 7.98 2.01 -33.56
C ARG A 264 6.86 1.50 -32.64
N LEU A 265 5.70 1.18 -33.17
CA LEU A 265 4.59 0.63 -32.39
C LEU A 265 4.83 -0.79 -31.87
N ARG A 266 5.62 -1.59 -32.57
CA ARG A 266 5.80 -3.02 -32.24
C ARG A 266 7.10 -3.34 -31.52
N GLU A 267 8.14 -2.59 -31.82
CA GLU A 267 9.50 -2.96 -31.44
C GLU A 267 10.27 -1.91 -30.64
N ALA A 268 9.86 -0.63 -30.66
CA ALA A 268 10.60 0.43 -29.96
C ALA A 268 10.85 0.14 -28.47
N GLU A 269 9.88 -0.49 -27.80
CA GLU A 269 10.00 -0.83 -26.38
C GLU A 269 11.08 -1.89 -26.07
N ARG A 270 11.62 -2.55 -27.09
CA ARG A 270 12.75 -3.50 -26.95
C ARG A 270 14.10 -2.81 -26.90
N TYR A 271 14.17 -1.56 -27.35
CA TYR A 271 15.37 -0.75 -27.44
C TYR A 271 15.36 0.31 -26.34
N TYR A 272 15.88 -0.03 -25.17
CA TYR A 272 15.93 0.82 -24.00
C TYR A 272 17.35 1.02 -23.52
N TYR A 273 17.58 2.05 -22.70
CA TYR A 273 18.88 2.32 -22.09
C TYR A 273 19.35 1.15 -21.24
N ARG A 274 20.58 0.70 -21.47
CA ARG A 274 21.21 -0.42 -20.76
C ARG A 274 22.52 0.01 -20.13
N ASP A 275 22.93 -0.73 -19.10
CA ASP A 275 24.23 -0.59 -18.48
C ASP A 275 25.30 -1.52 -19.11
N ASN A 276 26.50 -1.54 -18.51
CA ASN A 276 27.64 -2.33 -19.01
C ASN A 276 27.41 -3.85 -18.99
N ILE A 277 26.38 -4.34 -18.26
CA ILE A 277 26.02 -5.77 -18.22
C ILE A 277 24.73 -6.08 -18.98
N ASP A 278 24.34 -5.18 -19.87
CA ASP A 278 23.16 -5.31 -20.76
C ASP A 278 21.80 -5.34 -20.04
N GLU A 279 21.72 -4.79 -18.80
CA GLU A 279 20.48 -4.63 -18.07
C GLU A 279 19.97 -3.19 -18.10
N SER A 280 18.63 -3.01 -18.00
CA SER A 280 18.04 -1.68 -17.94
C SER A 280 18.47 -0.94 -16.68
N ASN A 281 18.89 0.33 -16.85
CA ASN A 281 19.31 1.21 -15.76
C ASN A 281 18.60 2.57 -15.76
N VAL A 282 17.65 2.80 -16.67
CA VAL A 282 16.86 4.04 -16.76
C VAL A 282 15.38 3.71 -16.89
N TYR A 283 14.57 4.31 -16.03
CA TYR A 283 13.13 4.02 -15.94
C TYR A 283 12.30 5.30 -15.90
N ASN A 284 11.20 5.30 -16.65
CA ASN A 284 10.10 6.25 -16.44
C ASN A 284 9.28 5.73 -15.29
N PHE A 285 9.00 6.56 -14.31
CA PHE A 285 8.16 6.22 -13.15
C PHE A 285 6.96 7.16 -13.06
N SER A 286 5.82 6.61 -12.67
CA SER A 286 4.57 7.36 -12.54
C SER A 286 3.83 6.96 -11.28
N ILE A 287 3.42 7.98 -10.50
CA ILE A 287 2.72 7.81 -9.21
C ILE A 287 1.51 8.73 -9.17
N LYS A 288 0.36 8.19 -8.77
CA LYS A 288 -0.84 8.95 -8.46
C LYS A 288 -1.36 8.54 -7.09
N SER A 289 -1.18 9.40 -6.11
CA SER A 289 -1.71 9.21 -4.76
C SER A 289 -3.23 9.42 -4.75
N CYS A 290 -3.93 8.70 -3.89
CA CYS A 290 -5.37 8.82 -3.69
C CYS A 290 -5.80 9.02 -2.24
N HIS A 291 -4.84 9.11 -1.31
CA HIS A 291 -5.09 9.30 0.12
C HIS A 291 -4.37 10.54 0.68
N TYR A 292 -4.06 10.53 1.98
CA TYR A 292 -3.50 11.65 2.74
C TYR A 292 -2.20 12.21 2.17
N TYR A 293 -1.27 11.33 1.80
CA TYR A 293 0.04 11.74 1.31
C TYR A 293 -0.03 12.30 -0.11
N ASP A 294 0.69 13.38 -0.39
CA ASP A 294 0.96 13.81 -1.76
C ASP A 294 1.92 12.85 -2.47
N ASN A 295 2.03 12.98 -3.79
CA ASN A 295 2.84 12.08 -4.62
C ASN A 295 4.32 12.05 -4.24
N SER A 296 4.89 13.16 -3.80
CA SER A 296 6.31 13.24 -3.43
C SER A 296 6.56 12.67 -2.03
N ARG A 297 5.63 12.92 -1.11
CA ARG A 297 5.73 12.39 0.26
C ARG A 297 5.51 10.88 0.27
N ILE A 298 4.54 10.37 -0.47
CA ILE A 298 4.26 8.93 -0.52
C ILE A 298 5.46 8.13 -1.07
N LEU A 299 6.20 8.68 -2.05
CA LEU A 299 7.44 8.08 -2.54
C LEU A 299 8.50 8.00 -1.45
N LYS A 300 8.68 9.08 -0.66
CA LYS A 300 9.63 9.10 0.45
C LYS A 300 9.25 8.08 1.53
N VAL A 301 7.96 7.98 1.84
CA VAL A 301 7.43 6.99 2.81
C VAL A 301 7.71 5.57 2.31
N ALA A 302 7.45 5.28 1.04
CA ALA A 302 7.72 3.97 0.45
C ALA A 302 9.20 3.58 0.52
N ILE A 303 10.11 4.52 0.21
CA ILE A 303 11.55 4.30 0.31
C ILE A 303 11.96 4.05 1.78
N LYS A 304 11.41 4.81 2.71
CA LYS A 304 11.66 4.63 4.15
C LYS A 304 11.22 3.26 4.64
N ILE A 305 10.01 2.83 4.29
CA ILE A 305 9.49 1.49 4.63
C ILE A 305 10.40 0.39 4.06
N LEU A 306 10.80 0.52 2.79
CA LEU A 306 11.69 -0.46 2.17
C LEU A 306 13.05 -0.53 2.86
N LEU A 307 13.60 0.61 3.26
CA LEU A 307 14.84 0.69 4.03
C LEU A 307 14.69 0.02 5.40
N GLU A 308 13.63 0.33 6.14
CA GLU A 308 13.32 -0.28 7.44
C GLU A 308 13.17 -1.81 7.33
N ARG A 309 12.56 -2.32 6.26
CA ARG A 309 12.49 -3.77 6.01
C ARG A 309 13.87 -4.39 5.80
N CYS A 310 14.74 -3.72 5.06
CA CYS A 310 16.12 -4.18 4.85
C CYS A 310 16.92 -4.17 6.16
N GLU A 311 16.78 -3.12 6.97
CA GLU A 311 17.44 -3.01 8.28
C GLU A 311 16.92 -4.07 9.25
N ASN A 312 15.60 -4.30 9.28
CA ASN A 312 15.00 -5.35 10.11
C ASN A 312 15.51 -6.74 9.72
N PHE A 313 15.59 -7.06 8.43
CA PHE A 313 16.16 -8.33 7.97
C PHE A 313 17.61 -8.50 8.45
N LYS A 314 18.43 -7.46 8.36
CA LYS A 314 19.79 -7.45 8.91
C LYS A 314 19.83 -7.72 10.41
N LEU A 315 18.95 -7.06 11.18
CA LEU A 315 18.85 -7.28 12.64
C LEU A 315 18.44 -8.73 12.97
N GLN A 316 17.44 -9.26 12.26
CA GLN A 316 16.99 -10.65 12.42
C GLN A 316 18.11 -11.68 12.14
N MET A 317 18.96 -11.41 11.16
CA MET A 317 20.16 -12.24 10.90
C MET A 317 21.15 -12.17 12.06
N ILE A 318 21.38 -10.99 12.64
CA ILE A 318 22.28 -10.80 13.78
C ILE A 318 21.71 -11.48 15.03
N GLU A 319 20.42 -11.41 15.27
CA GLU A 319 19.72 -12.06 16.38
C GLU A 319 19.83 -13.57 16.27
N TYR A 320 19.64 -14.12 15.07
CA TYR A 320 19.86 -15.55 14.81
C TYR A 320 21.27 -15.99 15.19
N LEU A 321 22.31 -15.23 14.78
CA LEU A 321 23.71 -15.54 15.09
C LEU A 321 24.04 -15.46 16.60
N LYS A 322 23.18 -14.82 17.39
CA LYS A 322 23.31 -14.73 18.87
C LYS A 322 22.45 -15.72 19.62
N ASP A 323 21.90 -16.72 18.94
CA ASP A 323 20.94 -17.71 19.48
C ASP A 323 19.71 -17.06 20.13
N MET A 324 19.31 -15.88 19.64
CA MET A 324 18.09 -15.19 20.07
C MET A 324 16.90 -15.62 19.21
N THR A 325 15.69 -15.39 19.72
CA THR A 325 14.47 -15.62 18.95
C THR A 325 14.47 -14.74 17.69
N SER A 326 14.40 -15.35 16.53
CA SER A 326 14.47 -14.65 15.24
C SER A 326 13.46 -15.24 14.25
N ASN A 327 13.02 -14.41 13.31
CA ASN A 327 12.21 -14.84 12.16
C ASN A 327 13.05 -15.52 11.07
N VAL A 328 14.35 -15.62 11.27
CA VAL A 328 15.30 -16.25 10.35
C VAL A 328 15.74 -17.59 10.91
N SER A 329 15.85 -18.60 10.05
CA SER A 329 16.51 -19.87 10.34
C SER A 329 17.45 -20.23 9.21
N VAL A 330 18.60 -20.82 9.54
CA VAL A 330 19.62 -21.26 8.58
C VAL A 330 19.84 -22.74 8.75
N GLU A 331 19.78 -23.49 7.66
CA GLU A 331 20.00 -24.94 7.61
C GLU A 331 21.00 -25.29 6.51
N GLU A 332 21.95 -26.14 6.80
CA GLU A 332 22.81 -26.69 5.76
C GLU A 332 22.06 -27.82 5.04
N TYR A 333 21.68 -27.61 3.78
CA TYR A 333 20.94 -28.58 2.97
C TYR A 333 21.85 -29.64 2.37
N LYS A 334 23.01 -29.20 1.88
CA LYS A 334 24.10 -30.05 1.36
C LYS A 334 25.43 -29.35 1.64
N GLU A 335 26.52 -30.07 1.52
CA GLU A 335 27.84 -29.48 1.66
C GLU A 335 27.97 -28.18 0.84
N HIS A 336 28.29 -27.08 1.51
CA HIS A 336 28.39 -25.74 0.99
C HIS A 336 27.09 -25.10 0.45
N ILE A 337 25.90 -25.70 0.68
CA ILE A 337 24.62 -25.15 0.28
C ILE A 337 23.75 -24.92 1.51
N TYR A 338 23.37 -23.68 1.74
CA TYR A 338 22.59 -23.23 2.89
C TYR A 338 21.20 -22.77 2.46
N HIS A 339 20.20 -23.15 3.22
CA HIS A 339 18.84 -22.69 3.15
C HIS A 339 18.60 -21.65 4.25
N ILE A 340 18.31 -20.41 3.89
CA ILE A 340 17.98 -19.35 4.82
C ILE A 340 16.48 -19.06 4.67
N THR A 341 15.69 -19.48 5.66
CA THR A 341 14.25 -19.21 5.70
C THR A 341 14.01 -17.91 6.44
N VAL A 342 13.22 -17.01 5.85
CA VAL A 342 12.82 -15.74 6.44
C VAL A 342 11.31 -15.70 6.50
N LYS A 343 10.74 -15.60 7.70
CA LYS A 343 9.30 -15.49 7.94
C LYS A 343 8.82 -14.05 7.76
N ASN A 344 7.54 -13.89 7.46
CA ASN A 344 6.86 -12.60 7.27
C ASN A 344 7.46 -11.75 6.14
N GLU A 345 8.03 -12.41 5.12
CA GLU A 345 8.61 -11.73 3.98
C GLU A 345 8.09 -12.27 2.65
N SER A 346 8.19 -11.43 1.62
CA SER A 346 7.60 -11.65 0.32
C SER A 346 8.63 -11.62 -0.82
N HIS A 347 8.15 -11.90 -2.02
CA HIS A 347 8.93 -11.76 -3.26
C HIS A 347 9.63 -10.41 -3.43
N THR A 348 9.13 -9.34 -2.78
CA THR A 348 9.73 -8.00 -2.87
C THR A 348 11.14 -7.99 -2.31
N LEU A 349 11.30 -8.46 -1.08
CA LEU A 349 12.61 -8.55 -0.43
C LEU A 349 13.47 -9.65 -1.07
N GLY A 350 12.89 -10.81 -1.34
CA GLY A 350 13.59 -11.94 -1.94
C GLY A 350 14.28 -11.59 -3.25
N ASN A 351 13.54 -10.97 -4.17
CA ASN A 351 14.09 -10.57 -5.47
C ASN A 351 15.10 -9.44 -5.35
N LEU A 352 14.86 -8.48 -4.45
CA LEU A 352 15.77 -7.37 -4.22
C LEU A 352 17.15 -7.88 -3.76
N TYR A 353 17.18 -8.73 -2.74
CA TYR A 353 18.44 -9.30 -2.24
C TYR A 353 19.11 -10.21 -3.25
N GLN A 354 18.38 -11.12 -3.88
CA GLN A 354 18.95 -12.00 -4.90
C GLN A 354 19.63 -11.20 -6.01
N SER A 355 18.90 -10.23 -6.58
CA SER A 355 19.42 -9.45 -7.70
C SER A 355 20.67 -8.65 -7.33
N HIS A 356 20.63 -7.94 -6.20
CA HIS A 356 21.78 -7.14 -5.75
C HIS A 356 22.97 -7.97 -5.34
N MET A 357 22.75 -9.09 -4.65
CA MET A 357 23.85 -9.98 -4.26
C MET A 357 24.49 -10.64 -5.46
N MET A 358 23.71 -11.13 -6.44
CA MET A 358 24.25 -11.70 -7.66
C MET A 358 25.03 -10.68 -8.47
N ARG A 359 24.58 -9.43 -8.51
CA ARG A 359 25.18 -8.37 -9.31
C ARG A 359 26.46 -7.79 -8.70
N TYR A 360 26.48 -7.57 -7.38
CA TYR A 360 27.54 -6.77 -6.74
C TYR A 360 28.43 -7.56 -5.78
N ILE A 361 28.02 -8.73 -5.34
CA ILE A 361 28.74 -9.50 -4.34
C ILE A 361 29.30 -10.79 -4.94
N VAL A 362 28.53 -11.47 -5.78
CA VAL A 362 28.97 -12.74 -6.37
C VAL A 362 30.01 -12.49 -7.45
N ASN A 363 31.18 -13.07 -7.24
CA ASN A 363 32.30 -13.10 -8.21
C ASN A 363 33.19 -14.29 -7.89
N ASP A 364 34.16 -14.58 -8.75
CA ASP A 364 35.07 -15.75 -8.62
C ASP A 364 35.88 -15.79 -7.31
N LYS A 365 36.03 -14.64 -6.64
CA LYS A 365 36.79 -14.49 -5.39
C LYS A 365 35.88 -14.34 -4.17
N SER A 366 34.58 -14.28 -4.34
CA SER A 366 33.65 -14.10 -3.25
C SER A 366 33.38 -15.40 -2.50
N LEU A 367 32.98 -15.27 -1.23
CA LEU A 367 32.51 -16.40 -0.43
C LEU A 367 31.26 -17.06 -1.02
N ILE A 368 30.37 -16.25 -1.59
CA ILE A 368 29.10 -16.70 -2.20
C ILE A 368 29.34 -16.95 -3.68
N HIS A 369 29.05 -18.17 -4.13
CA HIS A 369 29.11 -18.55 -5.53
C HIS A 369 27.80 -18.29 -6.26
N ILE A 370 26.66 -18.66 -5.64
CA ILE A 370 25.32 -18.42 -6.20
C ILE A 370 24.35 -18.11 -5.05
N ILE A 371 23.43 -17.22 -5.31
CA ILE A 371 22.26 -17.00 -4.47
C ILE A 371 20.99 -17.03 -5.30
N GLY A 372 20.00 -17.77 -4.84
CA GLY A 372 18.65 -17.77 -5.39
C GLY A 372 17.62 -17.64 -4.29
N TYR A 373 16.38 -17.30 -4.63
CA TYR A 373 15.28 -17.37 -3.66
C TYR A 373 14.05 -18.03 -4.26
N LYS A 374 13.19 -18.55 -3.38
CA LYS A 374 11.85 -19.02 -3.73
C LYS A 374 10.87 -18.77 -2.59
N LYS A 375 9.59 -18.65 -2.91
CA LYS A 375 8.49 -18.76 -1.94
C LYS A 375 8.02 -20.20 -1.98
N PRO A 376 8.22 -21.01 -0.91
CA PRO A 376 7.93 -22.45 -0.95
C PRO A 376 6.47 -22.76 -1.22
N HIS A 377 5.55 -21.96 -0.63
CA HIS A 377 4.12 -22.08 -0.84
C HIS A 377 3.47 -20.68 -0.91
N PRO A 378 2.51 -20.43 -1.81
CA PRO A 378 1.87 -19.12 -1.95
C PRO A 378 1.16 -18.61 -0.70
N LEU A 379 0.56 -19.50 0.10
CA LEU A 379 -0.18 -19.17 1.32
C LEU A 379 0.70 -19.04 2.57
N GLU A 380 1.98 -19.39 2.49
CA GLU A 380 2.90 -19.24 3.62
C GLU A 380 3.66 -17.92 3.50
N ASP A 381 3.65 -17.12 4.57
CA ASP A 381 4.39 -15.87 4.63
C ASP A 381 5.85 -16.10 5.02
N LYS A 382 6.54 -16.78 4.12
CA LYS A 382 7.98 -17.00 4.23
C LYS A 382 8.63 -17.07 2.86
N ILE A 383 9.88 -16.68 2.81
CA ILE A 383 10.76 -16.88 1.66
C ILE A 383 11.94 -17.74 2.06
N LEU A 384 12.50 -18.43 1.11
CA LEU A 384 13.67 -19.29 1.27
C LEU A 384 14.76 -18.80 0.32
N PHE A 385 15.88 -18.32 0.87
CA PHE A 385 17.10 -18.11 0.10
C PHE A 385 17.90 -19.41 0.05
N ILE A 386 18.44 -19.70 -1.11
CA ILE A 386 19.36 -20.80 -1.36
C ILE A 386 20.71 -20.19 -1.68
N VAL A 387 21.68 -20.38 -0.80
CA VAL A 387 23.02 -19.79 -0.93
C VAL A 387 24.02 -20.92 -1.08
N ALA A 388 24.72 -20.93 -2.22
CA ALA A 388 25.84 -21.83 -2.42
C ALA A 388 27.15 -21.07 -2.18
N LEU A 389 27.99 -21.62 -1.34
CA LEU A 389 29.31 -21.06 -1.06
C LEU A 389 30.37 -21.61 -2.02
N ASN A 390 31.42 -20.84 -2.23
CA ASN A 390 32.54 -21.28 -3.01
C ASN A 390 33.30 -22.39 -2.23
N PRO A 391 33.53 -23.58 -2.81
CA PRO A 391 34.18 -24.70 -2.12
C PRO A 391 35.57 -24.38 -1.56
N SER A 392 36.24 -23.38 -2.06
CA SER A 392 37.54 -22.92 -1.54
C SER A 392 37.45 -22.20 -0.18
N HIS A 393 36.23 -21.81 0.25
CA HIS A 393 36.00 -21.12 1.51
C HIS A 393 35.15 -22.02 2.42
N LYS A 394 35.77 -22.59 3.45
CA LYS A 394 35.00 -23.21 4.53
C LYS A 394 34.48 -22.11 5.44
N LEU A 395 33.16 -22.03 5.61
CA LEU A 395 32.60 -21.33 6.75
C LEU A 395 33.02 -22.12 8.00
N VAL A 396 33.85 -21.53 8.82
CA VAL A 396 33.99 -21.95 10.20
C VAL A 396 32.74 -21.49 10.90
N VAL A 397 31.74 -22.34 11.00
CA VAL A 397 30.54 -22.08 11.81
C VAL A 397 31.00 -22.21 13.26
N GLY A 398 31.21 -21.08 13.89
CA GLY A 398 31.31 -20.91 15.32
C GLY A 398 32.46 -21.60 16.01
N ASP A 399 33.54 -20.90 16.25
CA ASP A 399 34.20 -20.88 17.53
C ASP A 399 34.54 -19.43 17.85
N GLU A 400 33.92 -18.89 18.95
CA GLU A 400 34.01 -17.61 19.58
C GLU A 400 33.14 -16.46 18.98
#